data_c3f66ea94ce155c041c2ba93a4ca3749
#
_entry.id   c3f66ea94ce155c041c2ba93a4ca3749
#
_cell.length_a   1.000
_cell.length_b   1.000
_cell.length_c   1.000
_cell.angle_alpha   90.00
_cell.angle_beta   90.00
_cell.angle_gamma   90.00
#
_symmetry.space_group_name_H-M   'P 1'
#
loop_
_entity.id
_entity.type
_entity.pdbx_description
1 polymer ?
#
loop_
_entity_poly.entity_id
_entity_poly.type
_entity_poly.pdbx_seq_one_letter_code
_entity_poly.pdbx_strand_id
1 'polypeptide(L)'
;MKKIAMLLACICTFPAIAEEYIDEYDYYEYSDDSEKEYETYAGIRIHKNESMALKFDIQDGKNSTIREDNFGFGAVIGNRLNNHIKLEFETSYNGMKKNKRANKYNFDVWANMLNVYLFQEYEQTVAPYAGLGIGFASIWGDVRTPTVHMSNSVFDLSYSIMTGINFTLNKRIDLNLGIKYQYYGEVEHKSHNQTIATTDVDATEFYFGAVYKFGI
;
A
#
# COMPACT_ATOMS: atom_id res chain seq x y z
N MET A 1 3.88 -2.32 -17.95
CA MET A 1 2.60 -2.69 -18.57
C MET A 1 2.15 -4.12 -18.31
N LYS A 2 2.97 -5.19 -18.46
CA LYS A 2 2.55 -6.59 -18.17
C LYS A 2 2.20 -6.86 -16.68
N LYS A 3 2.84 -6.19 -15.73
CA LYS A 3 2.59 -6.37 -14.27
C LYS A 3 1.27 -5.72 -13.80
N ILE A 4 0.86 -4.60 -14.41
CA ILE A 4 -0.41 -3.92 -14.11
C ILE A 4 -1.59 -4.75 -14.63
N ALA A 5 -1.42 -5.42 -15.79
CA ALA A 5 -2.44 -6.30 -16.34
C ALA A 5 -2.71 -7.52 -15.44
N MET A 6 -1.69 -8.03 -14.72
CA MET A 6 -1.85 -9.14 -13.78
C MET A 6 -2.58 -8.73 -12.49
N LEU A 7 -2.37 -7.48 -12.02
CA LEU A 7 -3.10 -6.94 -10.87
C LEU A 7 -4.57 -6.68 -11.21
N LEU A 8 -4.85 -6.14 -12.40
CA LEU A 8 -6.22 -5.93 -12.89
C LEU A 8 -6.97 -7.27 -13.09
N ALA A 9 -6.29 -8.34 -13.51
CA ALA A 9 -6.92 -9.65 -13.65
C ALA A 9 -7.42 -10.23 -12.31
N CYS A 10 -6.73 -9.94 -11.19
CA CYS A 10 -7.19 -10.35 -9.86
C CYS A 10 -8.43 -9.58 -9.39
N ILE A 11 -8.64 -8.35 -9.87
CA ILE A 11 -9.82 -7.54 -9.53
C ILE A 11 -11.07 -8.02 -10.29
N CYS A 12 -10.89 -8.56 -11.50
CA CYS A 12 -12.00 -9.04 -12.33
C CYS A 12 -12.56 -10.42 -11.91
N THR A 13 -11.95 -11.10 -10.94
CA THR A 13 -12.44 -12.37 -10.40
C THR A 13 -13.31 -12.24 -9.15
N PHE A 14 -13.75 -11.03 -8.78
CA PHE A 14 -14.89 -10.94 -7.88
C PHE A 14 -16.07 -11.62 -8.59
N PRO A 15 -16.66 -12.68 -7.98
CA PRO A 15 -17.80 -13.32 -8.60
C PRO A 15 -18.85 -12.23 -8.83
N ALA A 16 -19.29 -12.12 -10.07
CA ALA A 16 -20.47 -11.34 -10.39
C ALA A 16 -21.53 -11.78 -9.37
N ILE A 17 -22.10 -10.82 -8.66
CA ILE A 17 -23.19 -11.06 -7.72
C ILE A 17 -24.23 -11.81 -8.53
N ALA A 18 -24.37 -13.12 -8.31
CA ALA A 18 -25.45 -13.89 -8.87
C ALA A 18 -26.72 -13.24 -8.29
N GLU A 19 -27.52 -12.66 -9.17
CA GLU A 19 -28.88 -12.29 -8.82
C GLU A 19 -29.57 -13.57 -8.38
N GLU A 20 -29.63 -13.82 -7.09
CA GLU A 20 -30.42 -14.86 -6.51
C GLU A 20 -31.87 -14.43 -6.67
N TYR A 21 -32.57 -15.17 -7.49
CA TYR A 21 -34.01 -15.01 -7.75
C TYR A 21 -34.74 -15.15 -6.41
N ILE A 22 -35.16 -14.01 -5.85
CA ILE A 22 -35.93 -13.98 -4.60
C ILE A 22 -37.34 -14.44 -4.95
N ASP A 23 -37.67 -15.66 -4.56
CA ASP A 23 -39.05 -16.10 -4.50
C ASP A 23 -39.81 -15.22 -3.49
N GLU A 24 -40.78 -14.51 -4.04
CA GLU A 24 -41.71 -13.62 -3.36
C GLU A 24 -42.60 -14.45 -2.42
N TYR A 25 -42.24 -14.61 -1.16
CA TYR A 25 -43.08 -14.89 0.00
C TYR A 25 -42.18 -15.12 1.24
N ASP A 26 -41.74 -14.04 1.90
CA ASP A 26 -41.65 -14.12 3.35
C ASP A 26 -41.82 -12.73 3.99
N TYR A 27 -42.72 -12.77 4.93
CA TYR A 27 -43.31 -11.79 5.81
C TYR A 27 -42.26 -10.90 6.47
N TYR A 28 -42.54 -9.58 6.50
CA TYR A 28 -41.78 -8.57 7.17
C TYR A 28 -41.40 -8.96 8.60
N GLU A 29 -40.24 -9.52 8.80
CA GLU A 29 -39.55 -9.45 10.07
C GLU A 29 -38.74 -8.13 10.05
N TYR A 30 -39.31 -7.14 10.73
CA TYR A 30 -38.66 -5.87 11.00
C TYR A 30 -37.45 -6.18 11.91
N SER A 31 -36.33 -6.56 11.33
CA SER A 31 -35.08 -6.68 12.06
C SER A 31 -34.65 -5.28 12.43
N ASP A 32 -34.83 -5.03 13.69
CA ASP A 32 -34.26 -3.93 14.47
C ASP A 32 -32.91 -3.55 13.92
N ASP A 33 -32.77 -2.31 13.44
CA ASP A 33 -31.53 -1.66 13.01
C ASP A 33 -30.64 -1.46 14.26
N SER A 34 -30.36 -2.56 14.96
CA SER A 34 -29.53 -2.59 16.14
C SER A 34 -28.12 -2.17 15.76
N GLU A 35 -27.80 -0.94 16.13
CA GLU A 35 -26.49 -0.37 16.37
C GLU A 35 -25.41 -0.87 15.41
N LYS A 36 -25.19 -0.10 14.33
CA LYS A 36 -23.99 -0.25 13.50
C LYS A 36 -22.78 -0.04 14.41
N GLU A 37 -22.28 -1.10 14.99
CA GLU A 37 -21.04 -1.08 15.77
C GLU A 37 -19.92 -0.72 14.81
N TYR A 38 -19.48 0.55 14.85
CA TYR A 38 -18.30 1.03 14.17
C TYR A 38 -17.08 0.37 14.81
N GLU A 39 -16.58 -0.66 14.17
CA GLU A 39 -15.43 -1.39 14.67
C GLU A 39 -14.14 -0.61 14.37
N THR A 40 -13.56 -0.01 15.40
CA THR A 40 -12.24 0.63 15.32
C THR A 40 -11.16 -0.41 15.59
N TYR A 41 -10.08 -0.35 14.83
CA TYR A 41 -8.93 -1.23 15.02
C TYR A 41 -7.60 -0.48 14.88
N ALA A 42 -6.55 -1.03 15.49
CA ALA A 42 -5.18 -0.59 15.29
C ALA A 42 -4.26 -1.80 15.17
N GLY A 43 -3.14 -1.65 14.47
CA GLY A 43 -2.24 -2.75 14.26
C GLY A 43 -0.89 -2.36 13.67
N ILE A 44 -0.13 -3.39 13.34
CA ILE A 44 1.20 -3.28 12.74
C ILE A 44 1.27 -4.09 11.46
N ARG A 45 2.13 -3.65 10.54
CA ARG A 45 2.44 -4.34 9.27
C ARG A 45 3.93 -4.45 9.06
N ILE A 46 4.33 -5.57 8.47
CA ILE A 46 5.66 -5.78 7.91
C ILE A 46 5.49 -5.82 6.40
N HIS A 47 6.31 -5.06 5.71
CA HIS A 47 6.33 -4.96 4.25
C HIS A 47 7.60 -5.60 3.72
N LYS A 48 7.47 -6.49 2.74
CA LYS A 48 8.57 -6.98 1.92
C LYS A 48 8.44 -6.37 0.55
N ASN A 49 9.34 -5.45 0.22
CA ASN A 49 9.41 -4.82 -1.08
C ASN A 49 10.19 -5.71 -2.04
N GLU A 50 9.57 -6.24 -3.08
CA GLU A 50 10.21 -7.11 -4.08
C GLU A 50 10.96 -6.35 -5.18
N SER A 51 10.69 -5.08 -5.36
CA SER A 51 11.45 -4.23 -6.27
C SER A 51 11.09 -2.77 -6.03
N MET A 52 11.67 -2.19 -4.99
CA MET A 52 11.70 -0.74 -4.91
C MET A 52 12.53 -0.24 -6.08
N ALA A 53 11.89 0.41 -7.04
CA ALA A 53 12.51 0.86 -8.27
C ALA A 53 12.79 2.36 -8.19
N LEU A 54 14.05 2.72 -8.46
CA LEU A 54 14.48 4.09 -8.70
C LEU A 54 14.70 4.21 -10.21
N LYS A 55 13.82 4.91 -10.89
CA LYS A 55 13.90 5.14 -12.33
C LYS A 55 14.48 6.51 -12.58
N PHE A 56 15.71 6.55 -13.02
CA PHE A 56 16.41 7.78 -13.40
C PHE A 56 16.14 8.10 -14.85
N ASP A 57 15.52 9.25 -15.10
CA ASP A 57 15.34 9.82 -16.43
C ASP A 57 16.34 10.96 -16.61
N ILE A 58 17.35 10.74 -17.45
CA ILE A 58 18.42 11.71 -17.71
C ILE A 58 18.15 12.35 -19.07
N GLN A 59 18.29 13.67 -19.19
CA GLN A 59 18.00 14.43 -20.42
C GLN A 59 18.76 13.92 -21.67
N ASP A 60 19.83 13.13 -21.51
CA ASP A 60 20.59 12.51 -22.60
C ASP A 60 20.00 11.16 -23.10
N GLY A 61 18.77 10.79 -22.70
CA GLY A 61 18.08 9.59 -23.17
C GLY A 61 18.59 8.27 -22.61
N LYS A 62 19.41 8.29 -21.54
CA LYS A 62 19.86 7.10 -20.82
C LYS A 62 19.03 6.87 -19.57
N ASN A 63 18.03 5.99 -19.69
CA ASN A 63 17.24 5.57 -18.53
C ASN A 63 17.98 4.46 -17.78
N SER A 64 18.13 4.62 -16.47
CA SER A 64 18.68 3.59 -15.58
C SER A 64 17.67 3.26 -14.49
N THR A 65 17.47 1.98 -14.24
CA THR A 65 16.61 1.53 -13.14
C THR A 65 17.45 0.74 -12.13
N ILE A 66 17.42 1.17 -10.88
CA ILE A 66 17.99 0.44 -9.76
C ILE A 66 16.84 -0.23 -9.04
N ARG A 67 16.95 -1.54 -8.81
CA ARG A 67 15.96 -2.32 -8.03
C ARG A 67 16.66 -2.98 -6.87
N GLU A 68 15.98 -2.99 -5.72
CA GLU A 68 16.47 -3.65 -4.51
C GLU A 68 15.29 -4.15 -3.69
N ASP A 69 15.47 -5.33 -3.13
CA ASP A 69 14.55 -5.91 -2.18
C ASP A 69 14.87 -5.37 -0.79
N ASN A 70 13.85 -4.94 -0.07
CA ASN A 70 14.02 -4.45 1.29
C ASN A 70 12.80 -4.81 2.16
N PHE A 71 12.95 -4.59 3.45
CA PHE A 71 11.87 -4.71 4.41
C PHE A 71 11.50 -3.33 4.96
N GLY A 72 10.20 -3.14 5.15
CA GLY A 72 9.62 -1.99 5.82
C GLY A 72 8.72 -2.43 6.96
N PHE A 73 8.29 -1.49 7.74
CA PHE A 73 7.30 -1.69 8.80
C PHE A 73 6.33 -0.51 8.83
N GLY A 74 5.12 -0.78 9.27
CA GLY A 74 4.06 0.22 9.37
C GLY A 74 3.18 0.01 10.58
N ALA A 75 2.48 1.08 10.95
CA ALA A 75 1.40 1.06 11.90
C ALA A 75 0.12 1.53 11.22
N VAL A 76 -1.00 0.95 11.60
CA VAL A 76 -2.31 1.25 11.03
C VAL A 76 -3.31 1.54 12.13
N ILE A 77 -4.23 2.44 11.84
CA ILE A 77 -5.46 2.65 12.60
C ILE A 77 -6.60 2.81 11.61
N GLY A 78 -7.71 2.14 11.85
CA GLY A 78 -8.82 2.16 10.91
C GLY A 78 -10.16 1.98 11.59
N ASN A 79 -11.18 2.17 10.78
CA ASN A 79 -12.56 2.00 11.18
C ASN A 79 -13.33 1.23 10.09
N ARG A 80 -14.13 0.26 10.50
CA ARG A 80 -15.09 -0.41 9.64
C ARG A 80 -16.34 0.45 9.56
N LEU A 81 -16.60 1.05 8.39
CA LEU A 81 -17.74 1.96 8.20
C LEU A 81 -19.04 1.20 7.98
N ASN A 82 -18.97 0.03 7.35
CA ASN A 82 -20.09 -0.88 7.13
C ASN A 82 -19.60 -2.30 6.81
N ASN A 83 -20.51 -3.19 6.39
CA ASN A 83 -20.19 -4.58 6.10
C ASN A 83 -19.27 -4.79 4.88
N HIS A 84 -18.97 -3.74 4.11
CA HIS A 84 -18.18 -3.82 2.88
C HIS A 84 -17.05 -2.80 2.79
N ILE A 85 -17.04 -1.77 3.64
CA ILE A 85 -16.10 -0.65 3.52
C ILE A 85 -15.33 -0.44 4.81
N LYS A 86 -14.01 -0.37 4.69
CA LYS A 86 -13.07 0.06 5.76
C LYS A 86 -12.32 1.31 5.33
N LEU A 87 -12.11 2.22 6.27
CA LEU A 87 -11.23 3.36 6.14
C LEU A 87 -10.04 3.18 7.08
N GLU A 88 -8.83 3.40 6.60
CA GLU A 88 -7.61 3.14 7.38
C GLU A 88 -6.57 4.22 7.12
N PHE A 89 -5.94 4.71 8.16
CA PHE A 89 -4.71 5.48 8.09
C PHE A 89 -3.52 4.55 8.35
N GLU A 90 -2.55 4.58 7.45
CA GLU A 90 -1.30 3.82 7.54
C GLU A 90 -0.12 4.77 7.55
N THR A 91 0.78 4.62 8.50
CA THR A 91 2.11 5.22 8.47
C THR A 91 3.15 4.12 8.31
N SER A 92 4.04 4.24 7.32
CA SER A 92 5.02 3.20 7.03
C SER A 92 6.41 3.78 6.74
N TYR A 93 7.42 3.01 7.10
CA TYR A 93 8.83 3.31 6.83
C TYR A 93 9.47 2.18 6.04
N ASN A 94 10.15 2.55 4.96
CA ASN A 94 10.89 1.66 4.09
C ASN A 94 12.30 2.20 3.87
N GLY A 95 13.32 1.41 4.20
CA GLY A 95 14.72 1.80 4.01
C GLY A 95 15.42 0.91 3.00
N MET A 96 16.07 1.50 2.00
CA MET A 96 16.85 0.81 0.99
C MET A 96 18.33 1.20 1.09
N LYS A 97 19.20 0.20 1.21
CA LYS A 97 20.67 0.40 1.22
C LYS A 97 21.32 -0.48 0.17
N LYS A 98 21.93 0.14 -0.83
CA LYS A 98 22.67 -0.57 -1.87
C LYS A 98 24.11 -0.09 -1.96
N ASN A 99 25.03 -1.06 -1.89
CA ASN A 99 26.43 -0.84 -2.13
C ASN A 99 26.83 -1.52 -3.44
N LYS A 100 27.24 -0.72 -4.45
CA LYS A 100 27.70 -1.22 -5.74
C LYS A 100 29.10 -0.72 -6.02
N ARG A 101 30.13 -1.57 -5.80
CA ARG A 101 31.56 -1.22 -5.88
C ARG A 101 31.89 -0.03 -4.95
N ALA A 102 32.34 1.09 -5.51
CA ALA A 102 32.68 2.32 -4.75
C ALA A 102 31.46 3.24 -4.50
N ASN A 103 30.28 2.92 -5.04
CA ASN A 103 29.08 3.72 -4.93
C ASN A 103 28.17 3.20 -3.83
N LYS A 104 27.67 4.10 -2.99
CA LYS A 104 26.70 3.83 -1.94
C LYS A 104 25.40 4.59 -2.23
N TYR A 105 24.30 3.87 -2.15
CA TYR A 105 22.96 4.42 -2.34
C TYR A 105 22.14 4.10 -1.08
N ASN A 106 21.69 5.13 -0.39
CA ASN A 106 20.79 5.01 0.74
C ASN A 106 19.52 5.79 0.41
N PHE A 107 18.38 5.15 0.52
CA PHE A 107 17.08 5.79 0.36
C PHE A 107 16.19 5.34 1.51
N ASP A 108 15.64 6.32 2.19
CA ASP A 108 14.67 6.13 3.26
C ASP A 108 13.36 6.79 2.83
N VAL A 109 12.26 6.07 2.97
CA VAL A 109 10.93 6.55 2.62
C VAL A 109 10.01 6.40 3.81
N TRP A 110 9.38 7.50 4.19
CA TRP A 110 8.29 7.52 5.16
C TRP A 110 7.01 7.94 4.46
N ALA A 111 6.02 7.04 4.42
CA ALA A 111 4.73 7.30 3.80
C ALA A 111 3.61 7.35 4.83
N ASN A 112 2.67 8.28 4.62
CA ASN A 112 1.44 8.43 5.39
C ASN A 112 0.28 8.37 4.42
N MET A 113 -0.54 7.33 4.51
CA MET A 113 -1.56 6.97 3.55
C MET A 113 -2.94 6.92 4.20
N LEU A 114 -3.94 7.41 3.50
CA LEU A 114 -5.34 7.17 3.77
C LEU A 114 -5.84 6.13 2.78
N ASN A 115 -6.24 4.97 3.27
CA ASN A 115 -6.64 3.82 2.50
C ASN A 115 -8.14 3.57 2.64
N VAL A 116 -8.81 3.26 1.54
CA VAL A 116 -10.19 2.78 1.51
C VAL A 116 -10.18 1.37 0.97
N TYR A 117 -10.85 0.45 1.67
CA TYR A 117 -10.96 -0.95 1.29
C TYR A 117 -12.42 -1.33 1.04
N LEU A 118 -12.62 -2.07 -0.04
CA LEU A 118 -13.82 -2.87 -0.26
C LEU A 118 -13.48 -4.32 0.12
N PHE A 119 -14.32 -4.94 0.94
CA PHE A 119 -14.13 -6.33 1.38
C PHE A 119 -15.47 -7.07 1.43
N GLN A 120 -15.38 -8.39 1.36
CA GLN A 120 -16.54 -9.27 1.52
C GLN A 120 -16.17 -10.38 2.49
N GLU A 121 -16.98 -10.59 3.52
CA GLU A 121 -16.77 -11.66 4.49
C GLU A 121 -17.36 -12.98 3.98
N TYR A 122 -16.59 -14.05 4.13
CA TYR A 122 -17.01 -15.42 3.92
C TYR A 122 -16.89 -16.18 5.25
N GLU A 123 -17.99 -16.78 5.70
CA GLU A 123 -18.05 -17.62 6.92
C GLU A 123 -17.44 -16.94 8.17
N GLN A 124 -17.48 -15.61 8.26
CA GLN A 124 -16.96 -14.78 9.37
C GLN A 124 -15.46 -14.97 9.67
N THR A 125 -14.74 -15.70 8.84
CA THR A 125 -13.33 -16.05 9.10
C THR A 125 -12.40 -15.45 8.06
N VAL A 126 -12.83 -15.38 6.79
CA VAL A 126 -12.02 -14.96 5.65
C VAL A 126 -12.70 -13.82 4.94
N ALA A 127 -11.98 -12.74 4.72
CA ALA A 127 -12.49 -11.58 3.99
C ALA A 127 -11.46 -11.12 2.94
N PRO A 128 -11.61 -11.50 1.66
CA PRO A 128 -10.84 -10.89 0.59
C PRO A 128 -11.19 -9.40 0.48
N TYR A 129 -10.21 -8.61 0.07
CA TYR A 129 -10.36 -7.17 -0.08
C TYR A 129 -9.58 -6.63 -1.27
N ALA A 130 -10.05 -5.50 -1.77
CA ALA A 130 -9.33 -4.61 -2.66
C ALA A 130 -9.36 -3.20 -2.09
N GLY A 131 -8.30 -2.42 -2.30
CA GLY A 131 -8.18 -1.10 -1.73
C GLY A 131 -7.41 -0.12 -2.59
N LEU A 132 -7.68 1.15 -2.36
CA LEU A 132 -6.98 2.28 -2.94
C LEU A 132 -6.49 3.17 -1.81
N GLY A 133 -5.30 3.75 -1.98
CA GLY A 133 -4.72 4.68 -1.02
C GLY A 133 -4.23 5.95 -1.68
N ILE A 134 -4.34 7.04 -0.95
CA ILE A 134 -3.75 8.33 -1.29
C ILE A 134 -3.11 8.94 -0.06
N GLY A 135 -2.00 9.64 -0.24
CA GLY A 135 -1.29 10.24 0.88
C GLY A 135 -0.05 10.98 0.44
N PHE A 136 0.92 11.07 1.34
CA PHE A 136 2.18 11.75 1.11
C PHE A 136 3.35 10.88 1.55
N ALA A 137 4.45 10.96 0.82
CA ALA A 137 5.71 10.34 1.16
C ALA A 137 6.81 11.37 1.32
N SER A 138 7.62 11.19 2.36
CA SER A 138 8.89 11.88 2.54
C SER A 138 10.00 10.92 2.12
N ILE A 139 10.80 11.33 1.15
CA ILE A 139 11.87 10.52 0.57
C ILE A 139 13.20 11.20 0.89
N TRP A 140 14.12 10.50 1.55
CA TRP A 140 15.49 10.94 1.80
C TRP A 140 16.44 10.07 0.99
N GLY A 141 17.19 10.70 0.10
CA GLY A 141 18.17 10.03 -0.74
C GLY A 141 19.58 10.52 -0.42
N ASP A 142 20.52 9.61 -0.17
CA ASP A 142 21.96 9.87 -0.06
C ASP A 142 22.70 8.99 -1.08
N VAL A 143 23.33 9.64 -2.05
CA VAL A 143 24.12 8.98 -3.08
C VAL A 143 25.56 9.43 -2.94
N ARG A 144 26.45 8.48 -2.67
CA ARG A 144 27.90 8.70 -2.55
C ARG A 144 28.65 7.92 -3.62
N THR A 145 29.37 8.65 -4.44
CA THR A 145 30.33 8.12 -5.39
C THR A 145 31.72 8.65 -5.04
N PRO A 146 32.82 8.10 -5.59
CA PRO A 146 34.16 8.62 -5.32
C PRO A 146 34.36 10.09 -5.64
N THR A 147 33.55 10.66 -6.54
CA THR A 147 33.67 12.03 -7.06
C THR A 147 32.51 12.93 -6.67
N VAL A 148 31.37 12.39 -6.21
CA VAL A 148 30.14 13.17 -5.95
C VAL A 148 29.45 12.65 -4.71
N HIS A 149 29.03 13.56 -3.85
CA HIS A 149 28.11 13.31 -2.73
C HIS A 149 26.88 14.17 -2.92
N MET A 150 25.73 13.53 -3.06
CA MET A 150 24.44 14.19 -3.22
C MET A 150 23.50 13.68 -2.14
N SER A 151 22.91 14.62 -1.40
CA SER A 151 21.84 14.32 -0.44
C SER A 151 20.64 15.19 -0.80
N ASN A 152 19.49 14.60 -0.92
CA ASN A 152 18.25 15.31 -1.23
C ASN A 152 17.10 14.74 -0.41
N SER A 153 16.14 15.60 -0.08
CA SER A 153 14.89 15.21 0.55
C SER A 153 13.72 15.82 -0.20
N VAL A 154 12.70 15.03 -0.45
CA VAL A 154 11.51 15.44 -1.18
C VAL A 154 10.28 15.00 -0.39
N PHE A 155 9.25 15.82 -0.42
CA PHE A 155 7.92 15.51 0.08
C PHE A 155 6.97 15.56 -1.11
N ASP A 156 6.30 14.45 -1.42
CA ASP A 156 5.50 14.32 -2.62
C ASP A 156 4.21 13.52 -2.38
N LEU A 157 3.27 13.64 -3.33
CA LEU A 157 2.02 12.90 -3.32
C LEU A 157 2.30 11.41 -3.58
N SER A 158 1.68 10.56 -2.78
CA SER A 158 1.78 9.10 -2.89
C SER A 158 0.41 8.49 -3.13
N TYR A 159 0.35 7.44 -3.96
CA TYR A 159 -0.87 6.66 -4.17
C TYR A 159 -0.56 5.18 -4.24
N SER A 160 -1.56 4.37 -3.90
CA SER A 160 -1.43 2.91 -3.89
C SER A 160 -2.69 2.21 -4.37
N ILE A 161 -2.49 1.00 -4.89
CA ILE A 161 -3.53 0.02 -5.13
C ILE A 161 -3.12 -1.28 -4.45
N MET A 162 -4.07 -1.92 -3.78
CA MET A 162 -3.77 -3.11 -2.99
C MET A 162 -4.91 -4.12 -3.03
N THR A 163 -4.54 -5.39 -2.82
CA THR A 163 -5.49 -6.48 -2.65
C THR A 163 -4.93 -7.51 -1.68
N GLY A 164 -5.81 -8.26 -1.05
CA GLY A 164 -5.37 -9.26 -0.08
C GLY A 164 -6.54 -9.98 0.59
N ILE A 165 -6.22 -10.63 1.69
CA ILE A 165 -7.14 -11.43 2.48
C ILE A 165 -6.96 -11.08 3.95
N ASN A 166 -8.05 -10.86 4.66
CA ASN A 166 -8.09 -10.81 6.12
C ASN A 166 -8.53 -12.16 6.65
N PHE A 167 -7.88 -12.62 7.71
CA PHE A 167 -8.22 -13.81 8.48
C PHE A 167 -8.60 -13.42 9.89
N THR A 168 -9.83 -13.64 10.30
CA THR A 168 -10.28 -13.42 11.67
C THR A 168 -9.87 -14.59 12.56
N LEU A 169 -8.88 -14.35 13.43
CA LEU A 169 -8.43 -15.37 14.41
C LEU A 169 -9.42 -15.51 15.58
N ASN A 170 -9.92 -14.38 16.04
CA ASN A 170 -10.94 -14.32 17.09
C ASN A 170 -11.66 -12.97 17.03
N LYS A 171 -12.59 -12.73 17.95
CA LYS A 171 -13.39 -11.50 17.98
C LYS A 171 -12.54 -10.21 18.00
N ARG A 172 -11.29 -10.27 18.46
CA ARG A 172 -10.42 -9.08 18.67
C ARG A 172 -9.19 -9.00 17.78
N ILE A 173 -8.84 -10.07 17.08
CA ILE A 173 -7.59 -10.12 16.31
C ILE A 173 -7.86 -10.60 14.89
N ASP A 174 -7.47 -9.78 13.91
CA ASP A 174 -7.39 -10.15 12.52
C ASP A 174 -5.95 -10.15 12.03
N LEU A 175 -5.63 -11.08 11.13
CA LEU A 175 -4.39 -11.08 10.36
C LEU A 175 -4.71 -10.62 8.94
N ASN A 176 -3.82 -9.81 8.37
CA ASN A 176 -3.93 -9.43 6.96
C ASN A 176 -2.70 -9.90 6.18
N LEU A 177 -2.96 -10.40 4.99
CA LEU A 177 -1.95 -10.75 4.00
C LEU A 177 -2.35 -10.10 2.68
N GLY A 178 -1.41 -9.39 2.04
CA GLY A 178 -1.74 -8.72 0.79
C GLY A 178 -0.53 -8.34 -0.04
N ILE A 179 -0.85 -7.85 -1.23
CA ILE A 179 0.09 -7.24 -2.17
C ILE A 179 -0.37 -5.81 -2.45
N LYS A 180 0.59 -4.90 -2.48
CA LYS A 180 0.38 -3.47 -2.71
C LYS A 180 1.37 -2.98 -3.77
N TYR A 181 0.89 -2.26 -4.76
CA TYR A 181 1.72 -1.40 -5.59
C TYR A 181 1.60 0.01 -5.06
N GLN A 182 2.72 0.64 -4.74
CA GLN A 182 2.77 1.99 -4.22
C GLN A 182 3.72 2.85 -5.05
N TYR A 183 3.24 4.01 -5.47
CA TYR A 183 4.02 5.10 -6.01
C TYR A 183 4.27 6.10 -4.89
N TYR A 184 5.53 6.38 -4.60
CA TYR A 184 5.93 7.26 -3.50
C TYR A 184 6.14 8.70 -3.92
N GLY A 185 6.30 8.96 -5.22
CA GLY A 185 6.54 10.28 -5.75
C GLY A 185 7.78 10.37 -6.61
N GLU A 186 8.15 11.61 -6.93
CA GLU A 186 9.20 11.96 -7.86
C GLU A 186 10.27 12.83 -7.19
N VAL A 187 11.54 12.49 -7.40
CA VAL A 187 12.68 13.27 -6.92
C VAL A 187 13.32 14.00 -8.08
N GLU A 188 13.17 15.34 -8.12
CA GLU A 188 13.85 16.17 -9.11
C GLU A 188 15.30 16.48 -8.68
N HIS A 189 16.24 16.24 -9.57
CA HIS A 189 17.63 16.62 -9.41
C HIS A 189 17.94 17.91 -10.21
N LYS A 190 18.19 19.01 -9.50
CA LYS A 190 18.46 20.32 -10.12
C LYS A 190 19.94 20.68 -10.04
N SER A 191 20.52 21.18 -11.14
CA SER A 191 21.81 21.85 -11.16
C SER A 191 21.64 23.18 -11.88
N HIS A 192 22.15 24.26 -11.26
CA HIS A 192 22.05 25.63 -11.80
C HIS A 192 20.63 26.06 -12.21
N ASN A 193 19.61 25.73 -11.38
CA ASN A 193 18.19 26.00 -11.65
C ASN A 193 17.59 25.24 -12.87
N GLN A 194 18.28 24.26 -13.43
CA GLN A 194 17.73 23.39 -14.47
C GLN A 194 17.59 21.97 -13.92
N THR A 195 16.43 21.33 -14.16
CA THR A 195 16.19 19.91 -13.82
C THR A 195 17.03 19.06 -14.77
N ILE A 196 18.03 18.36 -14.25
CA ILE A 196 18.94 17.51 -15.04
C ILE A 196 18.51 16.07 -15.08
N ALA A 197 17.81 15.62 -14.04
CA ALA A 197 17.29 14.27 -13.96
C ALA A 197 16.08 14.22 -13.01
N THR A 198 15.19 13.31 -13.31
CA THR A 198 14.03 12.98 -12.48
C THR A 198 14.12 11.53 -12.05
N THR A 199 13.70 11.20 -10.84
CA THR A 199 13.72 9.85 -10.32
C THR A 199 12.34 9.51 -9.75
N ASP A 200 11.62 8.64 -10.44
CA ASP A 200 10.40 8.04 -9.89
C ASP A 200 10.73 6.96 -8.86
N VAL A 201 10.01 6.97 -7.76
CA VAL A 201 10.13 5.97 -6.69
C VAL A 201 8.83 5.19 -6.59
N ASP A 202 8.89 3.91 -6.95
CA ASP A 202 7.74 2.98 -6.84
C ASP A 202 8.18 1.64 -6.25
N ALA A 203 7.25 0.94 -5.62
CA ALA A 203 7.47 -0.40 -5.08
C ALA A 203 6.28 -1.32 -5.29
N THR A 204 6.58 -2.61 -5.46
CA THR A 204 5.62 -3.70 -5.26
C THR A 204 5.93 -4.36 -3.92
N GLU A 205 4.96 -4.38 -3.04
CA GLU A 205 5.11 -4.80 -1.65
C GLU A 205 4.22 -6.00 -1.38
N PHE A 206 4.78 -7.04 -0.74
CA PHE A 206 4.00 -8.01 0.01
C PHE A 206 3.94 -7.54 1.45
N TYR A 207 2.79 -7.59 2.06
CA TYR A 207 2.66 -7.22 3.46
C TYR A 207 1.91 -8.28 4.25
N PHE A 208 2.33 -8.40 5.50
CA PHE A 208 1.67 -9.17 6.53
C PHE A 208 1.43 -8.27 7.73
N GLY A 209 0.23 -8.30 8.29
CA GLY A 209 -0.15 -7.49 9.43
C GLY A 209 -1.01 -8.23 10.43
N ALA A 210 -1.03 -7.67 11.63
CA ALA A 210 -1.95 -8.04 12.69
C ALA A 210 -2.62 -6.80 13.24
N VAL A 211 -3.94 -6.84 13.39
CA VAL A 211 -4.72 -5.73 13.94
C VAL A 211 -5.54 -6.21 15.12
N TYR A 212 -5.68 -5.32 16.11
CA TYR A 212 -6.53 -5.50 17.27
C TYR A 212 -7.77 -4.63 17.14
N LYS A 213 -8.95 -5.21 17.36
CA LYS A 213 -10.27 -4.58 17.27
C LYS A 213 -10.72 -4.09 18.62
N PHE A 214 -11.21 -2.84 18.69
CA PHE A 214 -11.72 -2.21 19.89
C PHE A 214 -13.24 -2.09 19.79
N GLY A 215 -13.95 -2.16 20.89
CA GLY A 215 -15.39 -1.89 20.92
C GLY A 215 -16.28 -3.08 20.59
N ILE A 216 -15.81 -4.30 20.88
CA ILE A 216 -16.61 -5.53 20.84
C ILE A 216 -17.03 -5.93 22.26
#